data_5f0298dc964a04ce12e86344c9ddb266
#
_entry.id   5f0298dc964a04ce12e86344c9ddb266
#
_cell.length_a   1.000
_cell.length_b   1.000
_cell.length_c   1.000
_cell.angle_alpha   90.00
_cell.angle_beta   90.00
_cell.angle_gamma   90.00
#
_symmetry.space_group_name_H-M   'P 1'
#
loop_
_entity.id
_entity.type
_entity.pdbx_description
1 polymer ?
#
loop_
_entity_poly.entity_id
_entity_poly.type
_entity_poly.pdbx_seq_one_letter_code
_entity_poly.pdbx_strand_id
1 'polypeptide(L)'
;QTIIEEAKKDFLIVTREKYLQSSNPNDLFILTDVNKEYLIALKEDIKGNVVIIDHHNPDDKTVKSDYSLIDSTYSSASEILVQLMCQFKIKPTPEVANYLLAGIYLDTNKLTKNVNPETMKIVAKLLEYGANMNYVTDLFTEDFISDRRVQDLVSKAKITTYSIAIALADSDCEYTKEELAKVADYLLKYRVDAAFSIGNIGENVIAISARSKEKVNVSYIMKQLNGGGHPYSAATRLTDCSIEEAGKRLQKIIEPIYYIEKA
;
A
#
# COMPACT_ATOMS: atom_id res chain seq x y z
N GLN A 1 -3.27 -11.45 -0.87
CA GLN A 1 -3.26 -12.82 -1.40
C GLN A 1 -4.69 -13.31 -1.70
N THR A 2 -5.64 -13.12 -0.79
CA THR A 2 -7.05 -13.54 -0.92
C THR A 2 -7.74 -12.92 -2.14
N ILE A 3 -7.57 -11.62 -2.41
CA ILE A 3 -8.20 -10.92 -3.55
C ILE A 3 -7.69 -11.48 -4.88
N ILE A 4 -6.39 -11.76 -5.00
CA ILE A 4 -5.80 -12.32 -6.22
C ILE A 4 -6.32 -13.75 -6.47
N GLU A 5 -6.40 -14.57 -5.43
CA GLU A 5 -6.92 -15.93 -5.56
C GLU A 5 -8.40 -15.94 -5.94
N GLU A 6 -9.17 -15.01 -5.40
CA GLU A 6 -10.57 -14.84 -5.78
C GLU A 6 -10.70 -14.36 -7.23
N ALA A 7 -9.91 -13.35 -7.63
CA ALA A 7 -9.92 -12.79 -8.98
C ALA A 7 -9.54 -13.82 -10.07
N LYS A 8 -8.70 -14.82 -9.76
CA LYS A 8 -8.36 -15.91 -10.70
C LYS A 8 -9.56 -16.74 -11.15
N LYS A 9 -10.69 -16.70 -10.41
CA LYS A 9 -11.91 -17.39 -10.80
C LYS A 9 -12.63 -16.70 -11.96
N ASP A 10 -12.49 -15.38 -12.05
CA ASP A 10 -13.22 -14.53 -12.98
C ASP A 10 -12.34 -13.99 -14.10
N PHE A 11 -11.01 -13.89 -13.87
CA PHE A 11 -10.06 -13.27 -14.79
C PHE A 11 -8.86 -14.16 -15.09
N LEU A 12 -8.37 -14.07 -16.32
CA LEU A 12 -7.10 -14.69 -16.71
C LEU A 12 -5.92 -13.88 -16.17
N ILE A 13 -5.29 -14.39 -15.12
CA ILE A 13 -4.05 -13.84 -14.58
C ILE A 13 -2.88 -14.66 -15.14
N VAL A 14 -1.96 -14.01 -15.83
CA VAL A 14 -0.80 -14.65 -16.45
C VAL A 14 0.50 -14.27 -15.73
N THR A 15 1.46 -15.19 -15.70
CA THR A 15 2.82 -14.90 -15.23
C THR A 15 3.61 -14.14 -16.29
N ARG A 16 4.73 -13.50 -15.87
CA ARG A 16 5.66 -12.85 -16.80
C ARG A 16 6.14 -13.79 -17.89
N GLU A 17 6.51 -15.02 -17.52
CA GLU A 17 7.01 -16.04 -18.45
C GLU A 17 5.97 -16.39 -19.53
N LYS A 18 4.72 -16.56 -19.13
CA LYS A 18 3.63 -16.86 -20.05
C LYS A 18 3.34 -15.67 -20.97
N TYR A 19 3.37 -14.44 -20.43
CA TYR A 19 3.25 -13.25 -21.26
C TYR A 19 4.36 -13.18 -22.31
N LEU A 20 5.64 -13.36 -21.93
CA LEU A 20 6.78 -13.27 -22.84
C LEU A 20 6.72 -14.29 -24.00
N GLN A 21 6.09 -15.45 -23.79
CA GLN A 21 5.88 -16.46 -24.83
C GLN A 21 4.87 -16.03 -25.90
N SER A 22 3.96 -15.12 -25.59
CA SER A 22 2.88 -14.68 -26.46
C SER A 22 2.93 -13.20 -26.82
N SER A 23 3.91 -12.43 -26.29
CA SER A 23 4.00 -10.99 -26.48
C SER A 23 4.17 -10.58 -27.94
N ASN A 24 3.46 -9.54 -28.36
CA ASN A 24 3.45 -8.99 -29.70
C ASN A 24 3.74 -7.47 -29.66
N PRO A 25 4.51 -6.91 -30.62
CA PRO A 25 4.73 -5.46 -30.71
C PRO A 25 3.47 -4.61 -30.88
N ASN A 26 2.36 -5.23 -31.29
CA ASN A 26 1.06 -4.54 -31.42
C ASN A 26 0.16 -4.67 -30.18
N ASP A 27 0.66 -5.27 -29.08
CA ASP A 27 -0.10 -5.36 -27.84
C ASP A 27 -0.37 -3.97 -27.27
N LEU A 28 -1.53 -3.82 -26.65
CA LEU A 28 -1.90 -2.64 -25.87
C LEU A 28 -1.71 -2.95 -24.39
N PHE A 29 -0.83 -2.19 -23.74
CA PHE A 29 -0.63 -2.23 -22.30
C PHE A 29 -1.46 -1.16 -21.61
N ILE A 30 -2.34 -1.58 -20.72
CA ILE A 30 -3.09 -0.66 -19.87
C ILE A 30 -2.54 -0.78 -18.45
N LEU A 31 -1.82 0.25 -18.02
CA LEU A 31 -1.32 0.38 -16.65
C LEU A 31 -2.38 1.05 -15.80
N THR A 32 -2.91 0.35 -14.83
CA THR A 32 -3.93 0.86 -13.91
C THR A 32 -3.35 1.00 -12.52
N ASP A 33 -3.62 2.12 -11.86
CA ASP A 33 -3.19 2.43 -10.50
C ASP A 33 -1.65 2.46 -10.31
N VAL A 34 -0.93 2.64 -11.40
CA VAL A 34 0.52 2.74 -11.41
C VAL A 34 1.02 3.59 -12.56
N ASN A 35 1.86 4.58 -12.25
CA ASN A 35 2.50 5.43 -13.26
C ASN A 35 4.02 5.57 -13.05
N LYS A 36 4.62 4.88 -12.08
CA LYS A 36 6.06 4.97 -11.80
C LYS A 36 6.82 3.78 -12.36
N GLU A 37 7.88 4.08 -13.10
CA GLU A 37 8.72 3.06 -13.76
C GLU A 37 9.23 1.98 -12.81
N TYR A 38 9.64 2.34 -11.60
CA TYR A 38 10.21 1.41 -10.63
C TYR A 38 9.18 0.48 -9.97
N LEU A 39 7.87 0.73 -10.17
CA LEU A 39 6.79 -0.13 -9.69
C LEU A 39 6.35 -1.17 -10.73
N ILE A 40 6.80 -1.04 -11.98
CA ILE A 40 6.37 -1.89 -13.09
C ILE A 40 7.39 -3.01 -13.30
N ALA A 41 7.06 -4.20 -12.85
CA ALA A 41 7.94 -5.37 -12.97
C ALA A 41 8.25 -5.78 -14.41
N LEU A 42 7.37 -5.45 -15.38
CA LEU A 42 7.49 -5.79 -16.80
C LEU A 42 8.01 -4.63 -17.66
N LYS A 43 8.51 -3.54 -17.09
CA LYS A 43 8.89 -2.32 -17.82
C LYS A 43 9.74 -2.60 -19.05
N GLU A 44 10.75 -3.46 -18.94
CA GLU A 44 11.69 -3.76 -20.02
C GLU A 44 11.11 -4.71 -21.08
N ASP A 45 10.01 -5.36 -20.77
CA ASP A 45 9.34 -6.35 -21.64
C ASP A 45 8.19 -5.74 -22.45
N ILE A 46 7.77 -4.51 -22.12
CA ILE A 46 6.69 -3.80 -22.84
C ILE A 46 7.19 -3.38 -24.22
N LYS A 47 6.58 -3.94 -25.27
CA LYS A 47 6.95 -3.67 -26.66
C LYS A 47 5.87 -2.94 -27.45
N GLY A 48 4.67 -2.83 -26.91
CA GLY A 48 3.49 -2.24 -27.56
C GLY A 48 3.17 -0.83 -27.07
N ASN A 49 1.98 -0.36 -27.47
CA ASN A 49 1.47 0.93 -27.00
C ASN A 49 1.09 0.90 -25.51
N VAL A 50 1.32 2.00 -24.83
CA VAL A 50 1.06 2.11 -23.38
C VAL A 50 -0.04 3.15 -23.13
N VAL A 51 -1.04 2.74 -22.34
CA VAL A 51 -2.07 3.61 -21.77
C VAL A 51 -1.95 3.60 -20.27
N ILE A 52 -2.00 4.75 -19.63
CA ILE A 52 -1.99 4.88 -18.16
C ILE A 52 -3.35 5.40 -17.69
N ILE A 53 -3.94 4.74 -16.70
CA ILE A 53 -5.13 5.20 -15.96
C ILE A 53 -4.78 5.18 -14.48
N ASP A 54 -4.58 6.36 -13.88
CA ASP A 54 -4.03 6.47 -12.53
C ASP A 54 -4.53 7.72 -11.80
N HIS A 55 -4.54 7.67 -10.47
CA HIS A 55 -4.87 8.79 -9.60
C HIS A 55 -3.67 9.36 -8.84
N HIS A 56 -2.48 8.78 -8.99
CA HIS A 56 -1.27 9.26 -8.35
C HIS A 56 -0.66 10.43 -9.13
N ASN A 57 -0.17 11.45 -8.41
CA ASN A 57 0.49 12.59 -9.04
C ASN A 57 1.67 12.17 -9.92
N PRO A 58 1.74 12.63 -11.17
CA PRO A 58 2.90 12.39 -12.03
C PRO A 58 4.13 13.16 -11.53
N ASP A 59 5.33 12.65 -11.84
CA ASP A 59 6.62 13.28 -11.60
C ASP A 59 7.62 12.89 -12.70
N ASP A 60 8.90 13.20 -12.50
CA ASP A 60 10.01 12.88 -13.41
C ASP A 60 10.26 11.36 -13.62
N LYS A 61 9.72 10.51 -12.74
CA LYS A 61 9.79 9.04 -12.83
C LYS A 61 8.53 8.42 -13.41
N THR A 62 7.61 9.23 -13.92
CA THR A 62 6.39 8.76 -14.56
C THR A 62 6.73 8.09 -15.89
N VAL A 63 6.14 6.92 -16.15
CA VAL A 63 6.33 6.15 -17.38
C VAL A 63 5.89 6.97 -18.59
N LYS A 64 6.67 6.91 -19.65
CA LYS A 64 6.24 7.45 -20.95
C LYS A 64 5.14 6.56 -21.52
N SER A 65 4.06 7.17 -21.96
CA SER A 65 2.89 6.46 -22.50
C SER A 65 2.37 7.16 -23.75
N ASP A 66 1.69 6.43 -24.63
CA ASP A 66 1.05 6.98 -25.82
C ASP A 66 -0.20 7.79 -25.44
N TYR A 67 -0.92 7.32 -24.41
CA TYR A 67 -2.05 8.00 -23.80
C TYR A 67 -2.02 7.88 -22.29
N SER A 68 -2.42 8.93 -21.60
CA SER A 68 -2.56 8.90 -20.14
C SER A 68 -3.80 9.64 -19.68
N LEU A 69 -4.50 9.05 -18.74
CA LEU A 69 -5.55 9.66 -17.95
C LEU A 69 -5.15 9.58 -16.48
N ILE A 70 -4.49 10.64 -16.03
CA ILE A 70 -3.98 10.75 -14.65
C ILE A 70 -4.71 11.90 -13.99
N ASP A 71 -5.49 11.63 -12.94
CA ASP A 71 -6.25 12.64 -12.23
C ASP A 71 -6.26 12.37 -10.73
N SER A 72 -5.48 13.17 -10.00
CA SER A 72 -5.32 13.06 -8.55
C SER A 72 -6.48 13.63 -7.72
N THR A 73 -7.52 14.14 -8.37
CA THR A 73 -8.76 14.57 -7.69
C THR A 73 -9.65 13.38 -7.32
N TYR A 74 -9.46 12.24 -7.99
CA TYR A 74 -10.11 10.98 -7.64
C TYR A 74 -9.37 10.27 -6.50
N SER A 75 -10.10 9.54 -5.68
CA SER A 75 -9.52 8.79 -4.57
C SER A 75 -8.93 7.45 -4.98
N SER A 76 -9.24 6.97 -6.19
CA SER A 76 -8.77 5.69 -6.74
C SER A 76 -8.79 5.66 -8.27
N ALA A 77 -7.95 4.84 -8.88
CA ALA A 77 -8.02 4.56 -10.32
C ALA A 77 -9.35 3.89 -10.70
N SER A 78 -9.96 3.14 -9.80
CA SER A 78 -11.28 2.53 -10.01
C SER A 78 -12.39 3.57 -10.23
N GLU A 79 -12.35 4.71 -9.53
CA GLU A 79 -13.31 5.80 -9.77
C GLU A 79 -13.19 6.34 -11.20
N ILE A 80 -11.98 6.56 -11.69
CA ILE A 80 -11.70 7.03 -13.05
C ILE A 80 -12.28 6.03 -14.06
N LEU A 81 -12.06 4.74 -13.85
CA LEU A 81 -12.61 3.68 -14.72
C LEU A 81 -14.13 3.68 -14.74
N VAL A 82 -14.79 3.84 -13.59
CA VAL A 82 -16.26 3.91 -13.53
C VAL A 82 -16.80 5.14 -14.28
N GLN A 83 -16.14 6.29 -14.15
CA GLN A 83 -16.50 7.49 -14.91
C GLN A 83 -16.37 7.29 -16.41
N LEU A 84 -15.28 6.68 -16.88
CA LEU A 84 -15.12 6.29 -18.28
C LEU A 84 -16.24 5.35 -18.75
N MET A 85 -16.55 4.33 -17.95
CA MET A 85 -17.63 3.39 -18.26
C MET A 85 -18.99 4.12 -18.38
N CYS A 86 -19.26 5.04 -17.47
CA CYS A 86 -20.48 5.86 -17.54
C CYS A 86 -20.51 6.73 -18.80
N GLN A 87 -19.41 7.41 -19.14
CA GLN A 87 -19.30 8.26 -20.33
C GLN A 87 -19.53 7.48 -21.62
N PHE A 88 -18.97 6.28 -21.72
CA PHE A 88 -19.12 5.40 -22.87
C PHE A 88 -20.35 4.49 -22.81
N LYS A 89 -21.21 4.65 -21.79
CA LYS A 89 -22.41 3.82 -21.56
C LYS A 89 -22.10 2.33 -21.47
N ILE A 90 -20.94 1.99 -20.95
CA ILE A 90 -20.52 0.60 -20.68
C ILE A 90 -21.05 0.22 -19.32
N LYS A 91 -21.77 -0.90 -19.25
CA LYS A 91 -22.26 -1.45 -17.99
C LYS A 91 -21.41 -2.65 -17.57
N PRO A 92 -20.70 -2.59 -16.43
CA PRO A 92 -19.94 -3.75 -15.95
C PRO A 92 -20.86 -4.89 -15.51
N THR A 93 -20.32 -6.10 -15.48
CA THR A 93 -20.98 -7.22 -14.79
C THR A 93 -20.89 -7.01 -13.27
N PRO A 94 -21.76 -7.69 -12.47
CA PRO A 94 -21.67 -7.60 -11.01
C PRO A 94 -20.29 -7.97 -10.44
N GLU A 95 -19.61 -8.94 -11.06
CA GLU A 95 -18.26 -9.35 -10.65
C GLU A 95 -17.26 -8.21 -10.85
N VAL A 96 -17.26 -7.58 -12.04
CA VAL A 96 -16.39 -6.43 -12.33
C VAL A 96 -16.75 -5.26 -11.41
N ALA A 97 -18.05 -5.01 -11.15
CA ALA A 97 -18.49 -3.97 -10.24
C ALA A 97 -18.00 -4.21 -8.80
N ASN A 98 -17.94 -5.47 -8.33
CA ASN A 98 -17.37 -5.82 -7.04
C ASN A 98 -15.88 -5.47 -6.94
N TYR A 99 -15.08 -5.79 -7.97
CA TYR A 99 -13.64 -5.49 -7.93
C TYR A 99 -13.36 -3.99 -8.07
N LEU A 100 -14.13 -3.26 -8.87
CA LEU A 100 -14.03 -1.79 -8.93
C LEU A 100 -14.37 -1.16 -7.57
N LEU A 101 -15.42 -1.64 -6.90
CA LEU A 101 -15.78 -1.21 -5.56
C LEU A 101 -14.70 -1.59 -4.53
N ALA A 102 -14.07 -2.77 -4.67
CA ALA A 102 -12.98 -3.19 -3.82
C ALA A 102 -11.76 -2.26 -3.95
N GLY A 103 -11.42 -1.79 -5.17
CA GLY A 103 -10.37 -0.79 -5.38
C GLY A 103 -10.68 0.53 -4.66
N ILE A 104 -11.89 1.07 -4.82
CA ILE A 104 -12.31 2.27 -4.09
C ILE A 104 -12.24 2.05 -2.57
N TYR A 105 -12.70 0.91 -2.09
CA TYR A 105 -12.72 0.56 -0.67
C TYR A 105 -11.31 0.48 -0.07
N LEU A 106 -10.33 -0.03 -0.84
CA LEU A 106 -8.93 -0.09 -0.45
C LEU A 106 -8.32 1.32 -0.31
N ASP A 107 -8.38 2.13 -1.38
CA ASP A 107 -7.71 3.43 -1.45
C ASP A 107 -8.34 4.46 -0.50
N THR A 108 -9.63 4.33 -0.23
CA THR A 108 -10.34 5.18 0.73
C THR A 108 -10.27 4.67 2.16
N ASN A 109 -9.45 3.64 2.43
CA ASN A 109 -9.39 2.99 3.73
C ASN A 109 -10.80 2.66 4.28
N LYS A 110 -11.53 1.84 3.55
CA LYS A 110 -12.88 1.41 3.92
C LYS A 110 -13.90 2.57 3.92
N LEU A 111 -13.81 3.46 2.95
CA LEU A 111 -14.64 4.68 2.81
C LEU A 111 -14.52 5.64 3.99
N THR A 112 -13.35 5.71 4.63
CA THR A 112 -13.10 6.60 5.79
C THR A 112 -12.12 7.74 5.49
N LYS A 113 -11.35 7.67 4.40
CA LYS A 113 -10.38 8.68 4.00
C LYS A 113 -10.56 9.06 2.53
N ASN A 114 -10.27 10.33 2.22
CA ASN A 114 -10.32 10.89 0.85
C ASN A 114 -11.67 10.68 0.14
N VAL A 115 -12.75 10.51 0.90
CA VAL A 115 -14.10 10.33 0.36
C VAL A 115 -14.75 11.68 0.15
N ASN A 116 -15.24 11.92 -1.05
CA ASN A 116 -15.98 13.11 -1.42
C ASN A 116 -17.38 12.73 -1.99
N PRO A 117 -18.27 13.70 -2.25
CA PRO A 117 -19.60 13.40 -2.78
C PRO A 117 -19.59 12.63 -4.11
N GLU A 118 -18.56 12.81 -4.95
CA GLU A 118 -18.44 12.10 -6.23
C GLU A 118 -18.06 10.63 -5.99
N THR A 119 -17.13 10.37 -5.09
CA THR A 119 -16.82 9.00 -4.63
C THR A 119 -18.10 8.25 -4.23
N MET A 120 -18.97 8.87 -3.42
CA MET A 120 -20.21 8.23 -2.97
C MET A 120 -21.22 7.99 -4.09
N LYS A 121 -21.30 8.88 -5.08
CA LYS A 121 -22.12 8.65 -6.28
C LYS A 121 -21.63 7.46 -7.10
N ILE A 122 -20.30 7.34 -7.24
CA ILE A 122 -19.67 6.22 -7.95
C ILE A 122 -19.93 4.91 -7.20
N VAL A 123 -19.79 4.89 -5.88
CA VAL A 123 -20.14 3.74 -5.05
C VAL A 123 -21.62 3.35 -5.26
N ALA A 124 -22.53 4.30 -5.16
CA ALA A 124 -23.96 4.05 -5.41
C ALA A 124 -24.19 3.47 -6.81
N LYS A 125 -23.48 3.98 -7.81
CA LYS A 125 -23.57 3.48 -9.19
C LYS A 125 -23.07 2.05 -9.34
N LEU A 126 -22.01 1.68 -8.66
CA LEU A 126 -21.52 0.30 -8.64
C LEU A 126 -22.52 -0.65 -7.96
N LEU A 127 -23.19 -0.21 -6.89
CA LEU A 127 -24.27 -0.98 -6.26
C LEU A 127 -25.46 -1.16 -7.21
N GLU A 128 -25.83 -0.14 -8.00
CA GLU A 128 -26.85 -0.27 -9.06
C GLU A 128 -26.43 -1.29 -10.14
N TYR A 129 -25.13 -1.43 -10.40
CA TYR A 129 -24.60 -2.43 -11.34
C TYR A 129 -24.51 -3.84 -10.72
N GLY A 130 -24.90 -3.99 -9.46
CA GLY A 130 -24.97 -5.28 -8.78
C GLY A 130 -23.75 -5.59 -7.90
N ALA A 131 -22.89 -4.61 -7.62
CA ALA A 131 -21.85 -4.81 -6.61
C ALA A 131 -22.48 -5.10 -5.24
N ASN A 132 -21.83 -5.97 -4.47
CA ASN A 132 -22.27 -6.38 -3.13
C ASN A 132 -21.25 -5.93 -2.09
N MET A 133 -21.64 -5.01 -1.20
CA MET A 133 -20.77 -4.48 -0.16
C MET A 133 -20.29 -5.58 0.81
N ASN A 134 -21.14 -6.58 1.13
CA ASN A 134 -20.73 -7.68 2.00
C ASN A 134 -19.62 -8.50 1.35
N TYR A 135 -19.79 -8.85 0.07
CA TYR A 135 -18.73 -9.54 -0.69
C TYR A 135 -17.42 -8.73 -0.70
N VAL A 136 -17.53 -7.41 -0.96
CA VAL A 136 -16.34 -6.53 -0.95
C VAL A 136 -15.67 -6.50 0.42
N THR A 137 -16.44 -6.37 1.51
CA THR A 137 -15.85 -6.39 2.86
C THR A 137 -15.20 -7.72 3.20
N ASP A 138 -15.77 -8.83 2.74
CA ASP A 138 -15.23 -10.18 2.95
C ASP A 138 -13.88 -10.38 2.25
N LEU A 139 -13.65 -9.74 1.08
CA LEU A 139 -12.33 -9.74 0.41
C LEU A 139 -11.20 -9.15 1.27
N PHE A 140 -11.54 -8.28 2.22
CA PHE A 140 -10.59 -7.64 3.15
C PHE A 140 -10.64 -8.24 4.57
N THR A 141 -11.26 -9.41 4.72
CA THR A 141 -11.22 -10.15 5.98
C THR A 141 -9.79 -10.61 6.26
N GLU A 142 -9.34 -10.32 7.47
CA GLU A 142 -7.99 -10.68 7.88
C GLU A 142 -7.91 -12.11 8.40
N ASP A 143 -6.76 -12.75 8.19
CA ASP A 143 -6.49 -14.04 8.81
C ASP A 143 -6.36 -13.88 10.32
N PHE A 144 -7.11 -14.67 11.08
CA PHE A 144 -7.14 -14.58 12.54
C PHE A 144 -5.75 -14.77 13.18
N ILE A 145 -4.93 -15.69 12.64
CA ILE A 145 -3.60 -15.97 13.20
C ILE A 145 -2.68 -14.76 12.95
N SER A 146 -2.70 -14.21 11.73
CA SER A 146 -1.93 -13.02 11.39
C SER A 146 -2.39 -11.80 12.18
N ASP A 147 -3.70 -11.57 12.32
CA ASP A 147 -4.23 -10.46 13.12
C ASP A 147 -3.82 -10.59 14.60
N ARG A 148 -3.93 -11.78 15.19
CA ARG A 148 -3.50 -12.04 16.56
C ARG A 148 -2.02 -11.70 16.76
N ARG A 149 -1.14 -12.08 15.84
CA ARG A 149 0.31 -11.77 15.90
C ARG A 149 0.55 -10.25 15.83
N VAL A 150 -0.20 -9.55 14.98
CA VAL A 150 -0.17 -8.08 14.90
C VAL A 150 -0.58 -7.46 16.23
N GLN A 151 -1.71 -7.92 16.82
CA GLN A 151 -2.19 -7.40 18.11
C GLN A 151 -1.21 -7.70 19.26
N ASP A 152 -0.61 -8.88 19.29
CA ASP A 152 0.41 -9.23 20.27
C ASP A 152 1.61 -8.25 20.21
N LEU A 153 2.09 -7.93 19.00
CA LEU A 153 3.19 -6.98 18.84
C LEU A 153 2.76 -5.54 19.14
N VAL A 154 1.55 -5.13 18.77
CA VAL A 154 0.97 -3.83 19.16
C VAL A 154 0.95 -3.66 20.67
N SER A 155 0.60 -4.71 21.43
CA SER A 155 0.53 -4.68 22.88
C SER A 155 1.88 -4.44 23.56
N LYS A 156 3.00 -4.76 22.89
CA LYS A 156 4.38 -4.55 23.37
C LYS A 156 4.93 -3.16 23.06
N ALA A 157 4.15 -2.32 22.35
CA ALA A 157 4.62 -1.00 21.97
C ALA A 157 4.87 -0.10 23.18
N LYS A 158 5.97 0.65 23.12
CA LYS A 158 6.30 1.70 24.08
C LYS A 158 6.17 3.05 23.39
N ILE A 159 5.54 4.00 24.09
CA ILE A 159 5.42 5.37 23.59
C ILE A 159 6.52 6.20 24.25
N THR A 160 7.33 6.85 23.42
CA THR A 160 8.40 7.75 23.87
C THR A 160 7.82 9.10 24.31
N THR A 161 8.64 9.90 25.00
CA THR A 161 8.30 11.29 25.38
C THR A 161 8.00 12.21 24.18
N TYR A 162 8.37 11.78 22.98
CA TYR A 162 8.18 12.51 21.73
C TYR A 162 6.92 12.07 20.95
N SER A 163 5.97 11.40 21.60
CA SER A 163 4.76 10.87 20.95
C SER A 163 5.07 9.91 19.79
N ILE A 164 6.14 9.12 19.91
CA ILE A 164 6.52 8.08 18.97
C ILE A 164 6.28 6.72 19.61
N ALA A 165 5.55 5.85 18.92
CA ALA A 165 5.36 4.46 19.31
C ALA A 165 6.42 3.57 18.68
N ILE A 166 7.05 2.69 19.47
CA ILE A 166 8.02 1.70 19.00
C ILE A 166 7.61 0.33 19.57
N ALA A 167 7.34 -0.62 18.67
CA ALA A 167 7.07 -2.01 18.99
C ALA A 167 8.24 -2.88 18.58
N LEU A 168 8.77 -3.66 19.52
CA LEU A 168 9.84 -4.62 19.32
C LEU A 168 9.28 -6.04 19.43
N ALA A 169 9.45 -6.84 18.40
CA ALA A 169 9.09 -8.26 18.42
C ALA A 169 10.03 -9.06 19.35
N ASP A 170 9.57 -10.22 19.79
CA ASP A 170 10.46 -11.17 20.47
C ASP A 170 11.40 -11.81 19.44
N SER A 171 12.60 -12.19 19.89
CA SER A 171 13.67 -12.71 19.01
C SER A 171 13.34 -14.04 18.35
N ASP A 172 12.43 -14.82 18.94
CA ASP A 172 11.99 -16.14 18.49
C ASP A 172 10.75 -16.06 17.55
N CYS A 173 10.23 -14.87 17.31
CA CYS A 173 9.06 -14.65 16.45
C CYS A 173 9.49 -14.09 15.08
N GLU A 174 9.06 -14.77 14.00
CA GLU A 174 9.15 -14.25 12.65
C GLU A 174 7.86 -13.56 12.24
N TYR A 175 7.99 -12.42 11.56
CA TYR A 175 6.88 -11.63 11.01
C TYR A 175 7.02 -11.49 9.50
N THR A 176 5.92 -11.29 8.80
CA THR A 176 5.98 -10.79 7.42
C THR A 176 6.16 -9.27 7.42
N LYS A 177 6.61 -8.72 6.29
CA LYS A 177 6.72 -7.26 6.12
C LYS A 177 5.37 -6.58 6.24
N GLU A 178 4.34 -7.25 5.75
CA GLU A 178 2.95 -6.82 5.78
C GLU A 178 2.43 -6.77 7.23
N GLU A 179 2.75 -7.76 8.06
CA GLU A 179 2.39 -7.76 9.48
C GLU A 179 3.07 -6.60 10.22
N LEU A 180 4.37 -6.38 9.98
CA LEU A 180 5.08 -5.24 10.58
C LEU A 180 4.50 -3.90 10.11
N ALA A 181 4.15 -3.77 8.83
CA ALA A 181 3.48 -2.58 8.33
C ALA A 181 2.14 -2.33 9.02
N LYS A 182 1.31 -3.39 9.16
CA LYS A 182 0.03 -3.33 9.89
C LYS A 182 0.20 -2.91 11.35
N VAL A 183 1.23 -3.41 12.05
CA VAL A 183 1.54 -2.98 13.43
C VAL A 183 1.77 -1.48 13.50
N ALA A 184 2.61 -0.93 12.60
CA ALA A 184 2.89 0.50 12.56
C ALA A 184 1.63 1.32 12.22
N ASP A 185 0.81 0.87 11.25
CA ASP A 185 -0.47 1.49 10.92
C ASP A 185 -1.47 1.43 12.09
N TYR A 186 -1.49 0.33 12.84
CA TYR A 186 -2.37 0.17 14.01
C TYR A 186 -1.98 1.13 15.13
N LEU A 187 -0.68 1.26 15.40
CA LEU A 187 -0.16 2.18 16.41
C LEU A 187 -0.47 3.65 16.10
N LEU A 188 -0.57 4.05 14.81
CA LEU A 188 -1.00 5.40 14.43
C LEU A 188 -2.45 5.73 14.79
N LYS A 189 -3.30 4.75 15.10
CA LYS A 189 -4.67 5.00 15.61
C LYS A 189 -4.66 5.66 16.98
N TYR A 190 -3.56 5.55 17.72
CA TYR A 190 -3.37 6.21 19.01
C TYR A 190 -2.89 7.66 18.84
N ARG A 191 -2.74 8.38 19.96
CA ARG A 191 -2.22 9.76 19.99
C ARG A 191 -0.69 9.78 19.85
N VAL A 192 -0.19 9.34 18.71
CA VAL A 192 1.23 9.36 18.36
C VAL A 192 1.42 10.06 17.03
N ASP A 193 2.59 10.66 16.82
CA ASP A 193 2.95 11.36 15.58
C ASP A 193 3.67 10.42 14.60
N ALA A 194 4.36 9.39 15.09
CA ALA A 194 4.94 8.31 14.30
C ALA A 194 4.93 6.97 15.03
N ALA A 195 5.00 5.89 14.28
CA ALA A 195 5.04 4.53 14.78
C ALA A 195 6.07 3.69 14.01
N PHE A 196 6.80 2.87 14.76
CA PHE A 196 7.81 1.96 14.24
C PHE A 196 7.55 0.57 14.80
N SER A 197 7.59 -0.43 13.93
CA SER A 197 7.58 -1.85 14.31
C SER A 197 8.86 -2.51 13.85
N ILE A 198 9.48 -3.30 14.71
CA ILE A 198 10.76 -3.96 14.46
C ILE A 198 10.60 -5.45 14.72
N GLY A 199 10.97 -6.26 13.74
CA GLY A 199 10.86 -7.72 13.86
C GLY A 199 11.76 -8.48 12.89
N ASN A 200 11.98 -9.74 13.18
CA ASN A 200 12.66 -10.67 12.29
C ASN A 200 11.73 -11.08 11.15
N ILE A 201 12.22 -11.04 9.90
CA ILE A 201 11.49 -11.45 8.71
C ILE A 201 12.08 -12.71 8.04
N GLY A 202 12.85 -13.49 8.80
CA GLY A 202 13.56 -14.67 8.32
C GLY A 202 15.02 -14.39 7.93
N GLU A 203 15.79 -15.44 7.78
CA GLU A 203 17.18 -15.40 7.31
C GLU A 203 18.10 -14.40 8.06
N ASN A 204 17.88 -14.20 9.36
CA ASN A 204 18.58 -13.20 10.19
C ASN A 204 18.43 -11.76 9.69
N VAL A 205 17.35 -11.45 9.01
CA VAL A 205 17.03 -10.10 8.54
C VAL A 205 16.02 -9.45 9.48
N ILE A 206 16.44 -8.35 10.08
CA ILE A 206 15.55 -7.51 10.90
C ILE A 206 14.95 -6.42 10.01
N ALA A 207 13.62 -6.36 9.97
CA ALA A 207 12.91 -5.29 9.27
C ALA A 207 12.38 -4.25 10.27
N ILE A 208 12.41 -3.00 9.83
CA ILE A 208 11.73 -1.88 10.50
C ILE A 208 10.70 -1.34 9.53
N SER A 209 9.44 -1.33 9.94
CA SER A 209 8.38 -0.64 9.23
C SER A 209 8.03 0.64 9.98
N ALA A 210 7.89 1.74 9.26
CA ALA A 210 7.67 3.07 9.81
C ALA A 210 6.45 3.73 9.15
N ARG A 211 5.62 4.34 10.00
CA ARG A 211 4.46 5.13 9.60
C ARG A 211 4.41 6.43 10.38
N SER A 212 3.89 7.48 9.78
CA SER A 212 3.74 8.75 10.48
C SER A 212 2.54 9.56 10.00
N LYS A 213 2.19 10.53 10.82
CA LYS A 213 1.35 11.67 10.48
C LYS A 213 2.24 12.81 9.95
N GLU A 214 1.67 13.90 9.52
CA GLU A 214 2.34 15.01 8.79
C GLU A 214 3.60 15.59 9.46
N LYS A 215 3.73 15.46 10.79
CA LYS A 215 4.81 16.07 11.56
C LYS A 215 6.16 15.34 11.46
N VAL A 216 6.18 14.09 11.07
CA VAL A 216 7.39 13.25 11.12
C VAL A 216 7.68 12.67 9.74
N ASN A 217 8.84 12.99 9.18
CA ASN A 217 9.30 12.39 7.93
C ASN A 217 10.05 11.07 8.22
N VAL A 218 9.32 9.96 8.22
CA VAL A 218 9.91 8.63 8.47
C VAL A 218 10.86 8.16 7.37
N SER A 219 10.72 8.68 6.13
CA SER A 219 11.67 8.36 5.05
C SER A 219 13.08 8.90 5.37
N TYR A 220 13.17 10.10 5.96
CA TYR A 220 14.45 10.66 6.38
C TYR A 220 15.10 9.79 7.46
N ILE A 221 14.32 9.29 8.43
CA ILE A 221 14.78 8.41 9.50
C ILE A 221 15.27 7.07 8.91
N MET A 222 14.47 6.45 8.04
CA MET A 222 14.82 5.15 7.46
C MET A 222 16.03 5.22 6.53
N LYS A 223 16.25 6.33 5.81
CA LYS A 223 17.46 6.54 5.00
C LYS A 223 18.76 6.48 5.82
N GLN A 224 18.75 6.92 7.09
CA GLN A 224 19.91 6.81 7.97
C GLN A 224 20.20 5.37 8.40
N LEU A 225 19.25 4.45 8.18
CA LEU A 225 19.38 3.01 8.36
C LEU A 225 19.45 2.26 7.02
N ASN A 226 19.92 2.92 5.95
CA ASN A 226 19.99 2.38 4.59
C ASN A 226 18.65 1.89 4.02
N GLY A 227 17.55 2.42 4.50
CA GLY A 227 16.21 2.18 4.02
C GLY A 227 15.67 3.30 3.14
N GLY A 228 14.35 3.35 2.99
CA GLY A 228 13.68 4.37 2.20
C GLY A 228 12.17 4.26 2.22
N GLY A 229 11.53 5.07 1.40
CA GLY A 229 10.08 5.14 1.28
C GLY A 229 9.59 6.57 1.11
N HIS A 230 8.32 6.76 1.37
CA HIS A 230 7.67 8.08 1.35
C HIS A 230 7.76 8.77 2.72
N PRO A 231 7.52 10.09 2.81
CA PRO A 231 7.58 10.82 4.07
C PRO A 231 6.76 10.21 5.21
N TYR A 232 5.63 9.59 4.90
CA TYR A 232 4.69 9.04 5.89
C TYR A 232 4.66 7.51 5.96
N SER A 233 5.39 6.82 5.06
CA SER A 233 5.46 5.36 4.98
C SER A 233 6.83 4.95 4.45
N ALA A 234 7.66 4.36 5.30
CA ALA A 234 9.02 3.97 4.96
C ALA A 234 9.41 2.67 5.67
N ALA A 235 10.48 2.03 5.19
CA ALA A 235 10.98 0.80 5.79
C ALA A 235 12.48 0.64 5.57
N THR A 236 13.10 -0.21 6.38
CA THR A 236 14.47 -0.67 6.16
C THR A 236 14.62 -2.14 6.51
N ARG A 237 15.72 -2.73 6.07
CA ARG A 237 16.16 -4.07 6.44
C ARG A 237 17.60 -3.99 6.94
N LEU A 238 17.85 -4.63 8.04
CA LEU A 238 19.16 -4.69 8.69
C LEU A 238 19.59 -6.16 8.77
N THR A 239 20.82 -6.42 8.40
CA THR A 239 21.49 -7.71 8.59
C THR A 239 22.46 -7.57 9.74
N ASP A 240 22.89 -8.68 10.34
CA ASP A 240 23.93 -8.74 11.36
C ASP A 240 23.67 -7.88 12.61
N CYS A 241 22.40 -7.77 13.03
CA CYS A 241 22.03 -7.13 14.29
C CYS A 241 20.83 -7.83 14.94
N SER A 242 20.69 -7.68 16.27
CA SER A 242 19.50 -8.12 16.99
C SER A 242 18.36 -7.10 16.88
N ILE A 243 17.14 -7.52 17.25
CA ILE A 243 15.96 -6.64 17.32
C ILE A 243 16.21 -5.48 18.30
N GLU A 244 16.82 -5.77 19.45
CA GLU A 244 17.16 -4.78 20.47
C GLU A 244 18.20 -3.78 19.96
N GLU A 245 19.19 -4.26 19.20
CA GLU A 245 20.20 -3.39 18.60
C GLU A 245 19.60 -2.49 17.51
N ALA A 246 18.71 -3.04 16.66
CA ALA A 246 17.97 -2.26 15.69
C ALA A 246 17.12 -1.17 16.38
N GLY A 247 16.45 -1.50 17.47
CA GLY A 247 15.72 -0.56 18.31
C GLY A 247 16.60 0.56 18.86
N LYS A 248 17.78 0.23 19.40
CA LYS A 248 18.77 1.22 19.90
C LYS A 248 19.30 2.13 18.78
N ARG A 249 19.57 1.58 17.59
CA ARG A 249 20.00 2.37 16.42
C ARG A 249 18.90 3.36 16.01
N LEU A 250 17.65 2.90 15.97
CA LEU A 250 16.50 3.75 15.67
C LEU A 250 16.35 4.89 16.70
N GLN A 251 16.43 4.58 18.00
CA GLN A 251 16.32 5.57 19.07
C GLN A 251 17.40 6.65 18.98
N LYS A 252 18.65 6.28 18.72
CA LYS A 252 19.76 7.22 18.53
C LYS A 252 19.53 8.20 17.36
N ILE A 253 18.77 7.81 16.35
CA ILE A 253 18.44 8.67 15.22
C ILE A 253 17.27 9.60 15.58
N ILE A 254 16.29 9.09 16.33
CA ILE A 254 15.10 9.85 16.70
C ILE A 254 15.41 10.93 17.74
N GLU A 255 16.18 10.61 18.77
CA GLU A 255 16.46 11.52 19.89
C GLU A 255 17.02 12.89 19.47
N PRO A 256 18.05 13.00 18.61
CA PRO A 256 18.58 14.31 18.18
C PRO A 256 17.59 15.14 17.35
N ILE A 257 16.78 14.49 16.53
CA ILE A 257 15.82 15.16 15.65
C ILE A 257 14.79 15.95 16.48
N TYR A 258 14.37 15.37 17.60
CA TYR A 258 13.35 15.98 18.46
C TYR A 258 13.90 16.90 19.55
N TYR A 259 15.20 16.85 19.83
CA TYR A 259 15.84 17.81 20.77
C TYR A 259 15.91 19.22 20.16
N ILE A 260 16.02 19.32 18.84
CA ILE A 260 16.17 20.59 18.13
C ILE A 260 14.81 21.31 17.97
N GLU A 261 13.69 20.58 17.90
CA GLU A 261 12.36 21.20 17.73
C GLU A 261 11.74 21.76 19.04
N LYS A 262 12.36 21.47 20.20
CA LYS A 262 11.89 21.97 21.51
C LYS A 262 12.80 23.03 22.14
N ALA A 263 13.89 23.37 21.51
CA ALA A 263 14.79 24.48 21.91
C ALA A 263 14.48 25.73 21.11
#